data_e8376a3c4419508e3c240aaed9583326
#
_entry.id   e8376a3c4419508e3c240aaed9583326
#
_cell.length_a   1.000
_cell.length_b   1.000
_cell.length_c   1.000
_cell.angle_alpha   90.00
_cell.angle_beta   90.00
_cell.angle_gamma   90.00
#
_symmetry.space_group_name_H-M   'P 1'
#
loop_
_entity.id
_entity.type
_entity.pdbx_description
1 polymer ?
#
loop_
_entity_poly.entity_id
_entity_poly.type
_entity_poly.pdbx_seq_one_letter_code
_entity_poly.pdbx_strand_id
1 'polypeptide(L)'
;DNQISVMNQELRRNLKKVMQSNKVTIKDVAKHVGANHNTLLGYFSESRNLNIPIGIVYAVCRLTRTNFFHVAPTLMKDLASFIVMPNNELK
;
A
#
# COMPACT_ATOMS: atom_id res chain seq x y z
N ASP A 1 1.60 -3.79 -17.61
CA ASP A 1 0.23 -4.24 -17.38
C ASP A 1 0.17 -5.38 -16.40
N ASN A 2 0.68 -6.56 -16.82
CA ASN A 2 0.63 -7.71 -15.94
C ASN A 2 1.46 -7.50 -14.68
N GLN A 3 2.60 -6.83 -14.81
CA GLN A 3 3.45 -6.56 -13.68
C GLN A 3 2.77 -5.61 -12.69
N ILE A 4 2.12 -4.58 -13.21
CA ILE A 4 1.40 -3.62 -12.36
C ILE A 4 0.27 -4.34 -11.64
N SER A 5 -0.45 -5.21 -12.34
CA SER A 5 -1.53 -5.97 -11.76
C SER A 5 -1.05 -6.88 -10.63
N VAL A 6 0.08 -7.56 -10.85
CA VAL A 6 0.67 -8.44 -9.85
C VAL A 6 1.12 -7.63 -8.64
N MET A 7 1.75 -6.48 -8.86
CA MET A 7 2.21 -5.62 -7.78
C MET A 7 1.03 -5.12 -6.93
N ASN A 8 -0.06 -4.75 -7.60
CA ASN A 8 -1.25 -4.29 -6.89
C ASN A 8 -1.86 -5.40 -6.03
N GLN A 9 -1.89 -6.62 -6.54
CA GLN A 9 -2.42 -7.74 -5.78
C GLN A 9 -1.53 -8.06 -4.59
N GLU A 10 -0.24 -8.05 -4.78
CA GLU A 10 0.70 -8.29 -3.69
C GLU A 10 0.55 -7.24 -2.61
N LEU A 11 0.51 -5.97 -2.99
CA LEU A 11 0.34 -4.87 -2.06
C LEU A 11 -0.97 -5.01 -1.29
N ARG A 12 -2.04 -5.31 -1.99
CA ARG A 12 -3.36 -5.45 -1.39
C ARG A 12 -3.38 -6.56 -0.35
N ARG A 13 -2.79 -7.70 -0.69
CA ARG A 13 -2.73 -8.82 0.24
C ARG A 13 -1.90 -8.50 1.46
N ASN A 14 -0.77 -7.83 1.25
CA ASN A 14 0.09 -7.44 2.36
C ASN A 14 -0.61 -6.45 3.29
N LEU A 15 -1.33 -5.48 2.73
CA LEU A 15 -2.08 -4.52 3.53
C LEU A 15 -3.16 -5.22 4.35
N LYS A 16 -3.90 -6.12 3.72
CA LYS A 16 -4.94 -6.87 4.44
C LYS A 16 -4.35 -7.69 5.57
N LYS A 17 -3.19 -8.28 5.32
CA LYS A 17 -2.53 -9.12 6.31
C LYS A 17 -2.12 -8.33 7.55
N VAL A 18 -1.47 -7.19 7.36
CA VAL A 18 -1.04 -6.38 8.51
C VAL A 18 -2.23 -5.75 9.22
N MET A 19 -3.29 -5.40 8.48
CA MET A 19 -4.51 -4.89 9.09
C MET A 19 -5.14 -5.95 9.98
N GLN A 20 -5.25 -7.16 9.47
CA GLN A 20 -5.83 -8.27 10.22
C GLN A 20 -5.01 -8.59 11.47
N SER A 21 -3.70 -8.60 11.34
CA SER A 21 -2.80 -8.90 12.45
C SER A 21 -2.91 -7.86 13.56
N ASN A 22 -3.21 -6.62 13.20
CA ASN A 22 -3.29 -5.51 14.14
C ASN A 22 -4.72 -5.09 14.47
N LYS A 23 -5.69 -5.86 13.99
CA LYS A 23 -7.12 -5.61 14.25
C LYS A 23 -7.56 -4.24 13.77
N VAL A 24 -6.99 -3.78 12.66
CA VAL A 24 -7.38 -2.54 11.99
C VAL A 24 -8.34 -2.90 10.87
N THR A 25 -9.49 -2.26 10.82
CA THR A 25 -10.50 -2.54 9.81
C THR A 25 -10.45 -1.52 8.69
N ILE A 26 -11.09 -1.86 7.56
CA ILE A 26 -11.22 -0.93 6.44
C ILE A 26 -11.95 0.32 6.89
N LYS A 27 -12.91 0.17 7.79
CA LYS A 27 -13.65 1.30 8.35
C LYS A 27 -12.71 2.24 9.11
N ASP A 28 -11.77 1.68 9.85
CA ASP A 28 -10.79 2.49 10.58
C ASP A 28 -9.93 3.30 9.62
N VAL A 29 -9.50 2.68 8.52
CA VAL A 29 -8.69 3.37 7.51
C VAL A 29 -9.52 4.47 6.85
N ALA A 30 -10.76 4.18 6.50
CA ALA A 30 -11.64 5.16 5.87
C ALA A 30 -11.82 6.37 6.76
N LYS A 31 -12.00 6.14 8.05
CA LYS A 31 -12.17 7.23 9.02
C LYS A 31 -10.89 8.06 9.12
N HIS A 32 -9.75 7.39 9.12
CA HIS A 32 -8.46 8.08 9.24
C HIS A 32 -8.19 9.00 8.05
N VAL A 33 -8.52 8.56 6.84
CA VAL A 33 -8.25 9.36 5.63
C VAL A 33 -9.43 10.26 5.26
N GLY A 34 -10.55 10.14 5.95
CA GLY A 34 -11.73 10.96 5.64
C GLY A 34 -12.44 10.54 4.36
N ALA A 35 -12.37 9.26 4.03
CA ALA A 35 -12.97 8.73 2.81
C ALA A 35 -14.19 7.88 3.11
N ASN A 36 -14.98 7.60 2.08
CA ASN A 36 -16.14 6.75 2.19
C ASN A 36 -15.73 5.30 2.34
N HIS A 37 -16.38 4.59 3.27
CA HIS A 37 -16.09 3.18 3.51
C HIS A 37 -16.23 2.33 2.24
N ASN A 38 -17.26 2.60 1.44
CA ASN A 38 -17.49 1.85 0.22
C ASN A 38 -16.37 2.07 -0.80
N THR A 39 -15.80 3.26 -0.84
CA THR A 39 -14.66 3.56 -1.70
C THR A 39 -13.46 2.69 -1.29
N LEU A 40 -13.21 2.59 -0.01
CA LEU A 40 -12.13 1.77 0.51
C LEU A 40 -12.35 0.29 0.22
N LEU A 41 -13.58 -0.17 0.35
CA LEU A 41 -13.90 -1.56 0.01
C LEU A 41 -13.54 -1.86 -1.43
N GLY A 42 -13.77 -0.90 -2.33
CA GLY A 42 -13.40 -1.06 -3.73
C GLY A 42 -11.89 -1.22 -3.90
N TYR A 43 -11.11 -0.41 -3.22
CA TYR A 43 -9.64 -0.50 -3.31
C TYR A 43 -9.11 -1.82 -2.78
N PHE A 44 -9.73 -2.39 -1.76
CA PHE A 44 -9.27 -3.63 -1.17
C PHE A 44 -9.90 -4.87 -1.83
N SER A 45 -10.75 -4.69 -2.83
CA SER A 45 -11.38 -5.80 -3.56
C SER A 45 -10.41 -6.35 -4.59
N GLU A 46 -10.08 -7.64 -4.48
CA GLU A 46 -9.18 -8.27 -5.44
C GLU A 46 -9.80 -8.40 -6.82
N SER A 47 -11.11 -8.56 -6.89
CA SER A 47 -11.80 -8.72 -8.17
C SER A 47 -11.76 -7.42 -8.99
N ARG A 48 -11.75 -6.28 -8.35
CA ARG A 48 -11.70 -4.99 -9.04
C ARG A 48 -10.29 -4.62 -9.48
N ASN A 49 -9.30 -5.09 -8.77
CA ASN A 49 -7.89 -4.86 -9.08
C ASN A 49 -7.57 -3.38 -9.34
N LEU A 50 -8.13 -2.50 -8.52
CA LEU A 50 -7.89 -1.08 -8.63
C LEU A 50 -6.52 -0.73 -8.04
N ASN A 51 -5.92 0.34 -8.56
CA ASN A 51 -4.69 0.85 -7.98
C ASN A 51 -4.99 1.47 -6.62
N ILE A 52 -4.20 1.11 -5.62
CA ILE A 52 -4.40 1.64 -4.27
C ILE A 52 -3.63 2.94 -4.15
N PRO A 53 -4.31 4.07 -3.84
CA PRO A 53 -3.61 5.35 -3.67
C PRO A 53 -2.57 5.26 -2.56
N ILE A 54 -1.45 5.96 -2.76
CA ILE A 54 -0.35 5.94 -1.80
C ILE A 54 -0.80 6.42 -0.42
N GLY A 55 -1.75 7.34 -0.38
CA GLY A 55 -2.29 7.84 0.89
C GLY A 55 -2.98 6.76 1.71
N ILE A 56 -3.66 5.83 1.03
CA ILE A 56 -4.30 4.70 1.70
C ILE A 56 -3.24 3.75 2.28
N VAL A 57 -2.20 3.48 1.49
CA VAL A 57 -1.10 2.63 1.94
C VAL A 57 -0.45 3.24 3.18
N TYR A 58 -0.18 4.53 3.12
CA TYR A 58 0.43 5.25 4.23
C TYR A 58 -0.45 5.20 5.48
N ALA A 59 -1.76 5.38 5.30
CA ALA A 59 -2.69 5.34 6.42
C ALA A 59 -2.69 3.97 7.11
N VAL A 60 -2.70 2.90 6.31
CA VAL A 60 -2.64 1.55 6.86
C VAL A 60 -1.34 1.35 7.63
N CYS A 61 -0.23 1.80 7.07
CA CYS A 61 1.07 1.66 7.72
C CYS A 61 1.10 2.40 9.05
N ARG A 62 0.53 3.59 9.11
CA ARG A 62 0.47 4.36 10.34
C ARG A 62 -0.41 3.70 11.39
N LEU A 63 -1.58 3.24 10.99
CA LEU A 63 -2.53 2.63 11.92
C LEU A 63 -2.02 1.29 12.45
N THR A 64 -1.27 0.56 11.65
CA THR A 64 -0.72 -0.73 12.05
C THR A 64 0.70 -0.64 12.58
N ARG A 65 1.28 0.56 12.54
CA ARG A 65 2.68 0.80 12.93
C ARG A 65 3.64 -0.08 12.16
N THR A 66 3.36 -0.24 10.88
CA THR A 66 4.15 -1.07 9.99
C THR A 66 4.96 -0.19 9.06
N ASN A 67 6.19 -0.62 8.76
CA ASN A 67 7.03 0.09 7.81
C ASN A 67 6.45 -0.06 6.40
N PHE A 68 6.41 1.05 5.66
CA PHE A 68 5.90 1.05 4.29
C PHE A 68 6.56 -0.02 3.43
N PHE A 69 7.87 -0.18 3.56
CA PHE A 69 8.62 -1.14 2.76
C PHE A 69 8.29 -2.57 3.11
N HIS A 70 7.73 -2.81 4.27
CA HIS A 70 7.33 -4.15 4.67
C HIS A 70 6.10 -4.61 3.87
N VAL A 71 5.19 -3.70 3.57
CA VAL A 71 3.97 -4.04 2.83
C VAL A 71 4.17 -3.95 1.32
N ALA A 72 5.18 -3.24 0.87
CA ALA A 72 5.43 -3.03 -0.55
C ALA A 72 6.89 -3.28 -0.92
N PRO A 73 7.39 -4.51 -0.73
CA PRO A 73 8.80 -4.80 -1.02
C PRO A 73 9.16 -4.64 -2.50
N THR A 74 8.24 -4.98 -3.39
CA THR A 74 8.48 -4.84 -4.83
C THR A 74 8.57 -3.38 -5.22
N LEU A 75 7.70 -2.56 -4.66
CA LEU A 75 7.72 -1.13 -4.90
C LEU A 75 9.00 -0.50 -4.37
N MET A 76 9.50 -1.02 -3.26
CA MET A 76 10.76 -0.56 -2.70
C MET A 76 11.92 -0.76 -3.67
N LYS A 77 11.94 -1.90 -4.36
CA LYS A 77 12.99 -2.15 -5.35
C LYS A 77 12.98 -1.11 -6.45
N ASP A 78 11.79 -0.77 -6.93
CA ASP A 78 11.64 0.23 -7.97
C ASP A 78 12.09 1.59 -7.49
N LEU A 79 11.68 1.96 -6.28
CA LEU A 79 12.08 3.23 -5.69
C LEU A 79 13.58 3.29 -5.45
N ALA A 80 14.16 2.18 -5.02
CA ALA A 80 15.59 2.11 -4.80
C ALA A 80 16.36 2.36 -6.08
N SER A 81 15.85 1.84 -7.20
CA SER A 81 16.47 2.06 -8.50
C SER A 81 16.54 3.53 -8.85
N PHE A 82 15.48 4.27 -8.55
CA PHE A 82 15.44 5.71 -8.82
C PHE A 82 16.33 6.49 -7.89
N ILE A 83 16.37 6.09 -6.63
CA ILE A 83 17.09 6.85 -5.60
C ILE A 83 18.57 6.65 -5.68
N VAL A 84 19.00 5.41 -5.98
CA VAL A 84 20.44 5.09 -6.01
C VAL A 84 21.19 5.93 -7.03
N MET A 85 20.59 6.13 -8.19
CA MET A 85 21.27 6.91 -9.25
C MET A 85 21.50 8.35 -8.82
N PRO A 86 20.48 9.09 -8.34
CA PRO A 86 20.74 10.46 -7.86
C PRO A 86 21.75 10.53 -6.75
N ASN A 87 21.71 9.58 -5.83
CA ASN A 87 22.66 9.55 -4.71
C ASN A 87 24.09 9.38 -5.19
N ASN A 88 24.28 8.53 -6.20
CA ASN A 88 25.61 8.31 -6.75
C ASN A 88 26.14 9.55 -7.42
N GLU A 89 25.28 10.30 -8.04
CA GLU A 89 25.67 11.54 -8.72
C GLU A 89 26.01 12.64 -7.73
N LEU A 90 25.38 12.61 -6.58
CA LEU A 90 25.62 13.63 -5.55
C LEU A 90 26.98 13.48 -4.91
N LYS A 91 27.59 12.34 -5.05
CA LYS A 91 28.92 12.12 -4.56
C LYS A 91 29.96 12.78 -5.46
#